data_709056a4d838bc1e011fd8effa4fe488
#
_entry.id   709056a4d838bc1e011fd8effa4fe488
#
_cell.length_a   1.000
_cell.length_b   1.000
_cell.length_c   1.000
_cell.angle_alpha   90.00
_cell.angle_beta   90.00
_cell.angle_gamma   90.00
#
_symmetry.space_group_name_H-M   'P 1'
#
loop_
_entity.id
_entity.type
_entity.pdbx_description
1 polymer ?
#
loop_
_entity_poly.entity_id
_entity_poly.type
_entity_poly.pdbx_seq_one_letter_code
_entity_poly.pdbx_strand_id
1 'polypeptide(L)'
;MKEHIANFYKHIQDSYKDFDRENFDLGAVNKIVIAGMGGSAIAGLILKDLFPELEIVVERNYFPNTPIDESTFVIFCSYSGNTEETLSYYDYASRLTDHSMVITTGGKLLKKAKSDKLKFQLLPKGYPPRSALGFSLAILISIF
;
A
#
# COMPACT_ATOMS: atom_id res chain seq x y z
N MET A 1 20.29 -11.22 -3.12
CA MET A 1 18.93 -11.72 -3.43
C MET A 1 18.57 -13.00 -2.69
N LYS A 2 19.40 -14.07 -2.71
CA LYS A 2 19.12 -15.32 -1.96
C LYS A 2 18.87 -15.09 -0.47
N GLU A 3 19.67 -14.26 0.17
CA GLU A 3 19.56 -13.92 1.60
C GLU A 3 18.25 -13.17 1.93
N HIS A 4 17.82 -12.28 1.05
CA HIS A 4 16.55 -11.57 1.22
C HIS A 4 15.34 -12.48 1.06
N ILE A 5 15.42 -13.49 0.19
CA ILE A 5 14.37 -14.50 0.03
C ILE A 5 14.32 -15.40 1.28
N ALA A 6 15.48 -15.81 1.80
CA ALA A 6 15.56 -16.59 3.04
C ALA A 6 14.98 -15.86 4.26
N ASN A 7 15.05 -14.51 4.26
CA ASN A 7 14.53 -13.65 5.33
C ASN A 7 13.08 -13.18 5.10
N PHE A 8 12.40 -13.67 4.08
CA PHE A 8 11.03 -13.23 3.74
C PHE A 8 10.05 -13.38 4.92
N TYR A 9 10.12 -14.51 5.62
CA TYR A 9 9.32 -14.75 6.82
C TYR A 9 9.59 -13.71 7.92
N LYS A 10 10.86 -13.38 8.14
CA LYS A 10 11.26 -12.36 9.11
C LYS A 10 10.74 -10.97 8.73
N HIS A 11 10.78 -10.61 7.43
CA HIS A 11 10.21 -9.36 6.94
C HIS A 11 8.71 -9.25 7.25
N ILE A 12 7.97 -10.35 7.10
CA ILE A 12 6.55 -10.40 7.46
C ILE A 12 6.36 -10.20 8.96
N GLN A 13 7.09 -10.96 9.79
CA GLN A 13 6.95 -10.87 11.25
C GLN A 13 7.27 -9.48 11.80
N ASP A 14 8.37 -8.87 11.35
CA ASP A 14 8.82 -7.57 11.84
C ASP A 14 7.79 -6.48 11.46
N SER A 15 7.33 -6.45 10.21
CA SER A 15 6.36 -5.45 9.76
C SER A 15 4.97 -5.64 10.37
N TYR A 16 4.55 -6.87 10.63
CA TYR A 16 3.27 -7.13 11.29
C TYR A 16 3.25 -6.58 12.72
N LYS A 17 4.39 -6.64 13.44
CA LYS A 17 4.53 -6.09 14.80
C LYS A 17 4.61 -4.57 14.82
N ASP A 18 5.19 -3.98 13.77
CA ASP A 18 5.42 -2.53 13.68
C ASP A 18 4.17 -1.76 13.21
N PHE A 19 3.14 -2.46 12.72
CA PHE A 19 1.90 -1.81 12.29
C PHE A 19 0.97 -1.56 13.48
N ASP A 20 0.60 -0.29 13.67
CA ASP A 20 -0.34 0.14 14.71
C ASP A 20 -1.79 -0.16 14.32
N ARG A 21 -2.18 -1.42 14.49
CA ARG A 21 -3.50 -1.91 14.14
C ARG A 21 -4.60 -1.35 15.05
N GLU A 22 -4.30 -1.10 16.31
CA GLU A 22 -5.29 -0.61 17.29
C GLU A 22 -5.80 0.79 16.95
N ASN A 23 -4.94 1.61 16.33
CA ASN A 23 -5.28 2.97 15.89
C ASN A 23 -5.64 3.07 14.41
N PHE A 24 -5.82 1.91 13.72
CA PHE A 24 -6.21 1.87 12.32
C PHE A 24 -7.68 1.48 12.18
N ASP A 25 -8.47 2.37 11.60
CA ASP A 25 -9.87 2.13 11.28
C ASP A 25 -10.08 2.35 9.77
N LEU A 26 -10.60 1.33 9.11
CA LEU A 26 -11.00 1.39 7.71
C LEU A 26 -12.27 2.21 7.49
N GLY A 27 -13.09 2.33 8.53
CA GLY A 27 -14.42 2.91 8.39
C GLY A 27 -15.38 1.99 7.61
N ALA A 28 -16.49 2.56 7.17
CA ALA A 28 -17.51 1.86 6.38
C ALA A 28 -17.14 1.89 4.88
N VAL A 29 -16.17 1.06 4.49
CA VAL A 29 -15.75 0.95 3.08
C VAL A 29 -16.22 -0.35 2.46
N ASN A 30 -16.61 -0.29 1.19
CA ASN A 30 -17.09 -1.44 0.42
C ASN A 30 -16.04 -1.94 -0.59
N LYS A 31 -15.07 -1.11 -0.91
CA LYS A 31 -14.05 -1.38 -1.92
C LYS A 31 -12.69 -0.91 -1.47
N ILE A 32 -11.67 -1.69 -1.79
CA ILE A 32 -10.27 -1.39 -1.51
C ILE A 32 -9.54 -1.31 -2.83
N VAL A 33 -8.87 -0.19 -3.07
CA VAL A 33 -8.02 0.00 -4.23
C VAL A 33 -6.57 0.08 -3.78
N ILE A 34 -5.72 -0.77 -4.35
CA ILE A 34 -4.28 -0.77 -4.09
C ILE A 34 -3.58 -0.26 -5.34
N ALA A 35 -3.10 0.98 -5.28
CA ALA A 35 -2.36 1.62 -6.36
C ALA A 35 -0.85 1.41 -6.16
N GLY A 36 -0.22 0.66 -7.06
CA GLY A 36 1.21 0.36 -6.95
C GLY A 36 1.75 -0.40 -8.15
N MET A 37 3.08 -0.45 -8.24
CA MET A 37 3.80 -1.12 -9.32
C MET A 37 4.72 -2.23 -8.79
N GLY A 38 5.11 -3.18 -9.64
CA GLY A 38 6.08 -4.22 -9.30
C GLY A 38 5.70 -5.01 -8.04
N GLY A 39 6.61 -5.07 -7.06
CA GLY A 39 6.39 -5.78 -5.79
C GLY A 39 5.20 -5.27 -4.98
N SER A 40 4.93 -3.97 -5.01
CA SER A 40 3.77 -3.37 -4.33
C SER A 40 2.45 -3.85 -4.92
N ALA A 41 2.37 -3.96 -6.25
CA ALA A 41 1.20 -4.51 -6.93
C ALA A 41 1.03 -6.02 -6.65
N ILE A 42 2.14 -6.78 -6.63
CA ILE A 42 2.11 -8.21 -6.31
C ILE A 42 1.56 -8.45 -4.90
N ALA A 43 1.97 -7.64 -3.91
CA ALA A 43 1.43 -7.71 -2.55
C ALA A 43 -0.10 -7.53 -2.53
N GLY A 44 -0.62 -6.57 -3.31
CA GLY A 44 -2.06 -6.36 -3.48
C GLY A 44 -2.79 -7.53 -4.13
N LEU A 45 -2.18 -8.17 -5.14
CA LEU A 45 -2.75 -9.36 -5.77
C LEU A 45 -2.83 -10.55 -4.81
N ILE A 46 -1.77 -10.77 -4.01
CA ILE A 46 -1.77 -11.80 -2.98
C ILE A 46 -2.87 -11.52 -1.95
N LEU A 47 -3.01 -10.28 -1.51
CA LEU A 47 -4.07 -9.89 -0.58
C LEU A 47 -5.46 -10.21 -1.13
N LYS A 48 -5.71 -9.88 -2.40
CA LYS A 48 -6.97 -10.18 -3.09
C LYS A 48 -7.29 -11.68 -3.10
N ASP A 49 -6.26 -12.52 -3.29
CA ASP A 49 -6.44 -13.98 -3.29
C ASP A 49 -6.67 -14.53 -1.87
N LEU A 50 -6.10 -13.87 -0.85
CA LEU A 50 -6.28 -14.26 0.56
C LEU A 50 -7.65 -13.89 1.12
N PHE A 51 -8.25 -12.80 0.63
CA PHE A 51 -9.53 -12.26 1.10
C PHE A 51 -10.53 -12.13 -0.06
N PRO A 52 -11.00 -13.27 -0.63
CA PRO A 52 -11.88 -13.27 -1.80
C PRO A 52 -13.26 -12.66 -1.53
N GLU A 53 -13.65 -12.52 -0.27
CA GLU A 53 -14.89 -11.86 0.17
C GLU A 53 -14.83 -10.33 0.11
N LEU A 54 -13.63 -9.75 0.00
CA LEU A 54 -13.43 -8.30 -0.10
C LEU A 54 -13.32 -7.86 -1.55
N GLU A 55 -13.96 -6.75 -1.90
CA GLU A 55 -13.76 -6.13 -3.21
C GLU A 55 -12.41 -5.42 -3.26
N ILE A 56 -11.35 -6.14 -3.64
CA ILE A 56 -10.00 -5.61 -3.78
C ILE A 56 -9.65 -5.46 -5.25
N VAL A 57 -9.26 -4.23 -5.64
CA VAL A 57 -8.79 -3.90 -6.98
C VAL A 57 -7.33 -3.44 -6.91
N VAL A 58 -6.48 -4.00 -7.77
CA VAL A 58 -5.07 -3.60 -7.89
C VAL A 58 -4.89 -2.77 -9.16
N GLU A 59 -4.52 -1.52 -8.98
CA GLU A 59 -4.31 -0.56 -10.06
C GLU A 59 -2.82 -0.32 -10.30
N ARG A 60 -2.43 -0.39 -11.58
CA ARG A 60 -1.03 -0.22 -12.04
C ARG A 60 -0.89 0.91 -13.06
N ASN A 61 -1.83 1.83 -13.05
CA ASN A 61 -1.98 2.86 -14.06
C ASN A 61 -1.70 4.25 -13.49
N TYR A 62 -1.53 5.21 -14.38
CA TYR A 62 -1.42 6.63 -14.01
C TYR A 62 -2.72 7.22 -13.48
N PHE A 63 -3.85 6.70 -13.94
CA PHE A 63 -5.20 7.14 -13.59
C PHE A 63 -6.06 5.95 -13.19
N PRO A 64 -7.05 6.14 -12.31
CA PRO A 64 -8.00 5.10 -11.96
C PRO A 64 -8.80 4.62 -13.18
N ASN A 65 -8.84 3.30 -13.34
CA ASN A 65 -9.80 2.64 -14.21
C ASN A 65 -11.06 2.21 -13.45
N THR A 66 -10.93 2.10 -12.13
CA THR A 66 -12.03 1.75 -11.23
C THR A 66 -12.62 3.02 -10.64
N PRO A 67 -13.95 3.18 -10.60
CA PRO A 67 -14.59 4.30 -9.94
C PRO A 67 -14.17 4.38 -8.46
N ILE A 68 -13.79 5.56 -8.03
CA ILE A 68 -13.44 5.89 -6.65
C ILE A 68 -14.51 6.83 -6.11
N ASP A 69 -15.07 6.48 -4.97
CA ASP A 69 -16.07 7.24 -4.25
C ASP A 69 -15.78 7.26 -2.73
N GLU A 70 -16.66 7.84 -1.94
CA GLU A 70 -16.52 7.95 -0.50
C GLU A 70 -16.49 6.59 0.22
N SER A 71 -17.00 5.53 -0.40
CA SER A 71 -16.96 4.16 0.13
C SER A 71 -15.71 3.37 -0.27
N THR A 72 -14.79 4.00 -1.00
CA THR A 72 -13.55 3.38 -1.48
C THR A 72 -12.37 3.75 -0.59
N PHE A 73 -11.68 2.75 -0.04
CA PHE A 73 -10.39 2.95 0.64
C PHE A 73 -9.25 2.78 -0.36
N VAL A 74 -8.38 3.79 -0.47
CA VAL A 74 -7.26 3.76 -1.42
C VAL A 74 -5.93 3.63 -0.68
N ILE A 75 -5.15 2.61 -1.04
CA ILE A 75 -3.80 2.38 -0.53
C ILE A 75 -2.79 2.69 -1.63
N PHE A 76 -2.02 3.77 -1.44
CA PHE A 76 -0.93 4.14 -2.34
C PHE A 76 0.34 3.44 -1.89
N CYS A 77 0.80 2.44 -2.64
CA CYS A 77 1.92 1.60 -2.26
C CYS A 77 3.09 1.77 -3.23
N SER A 78 4.19 2.37 -2.75
CA SER A 78 5.43 2.50 -3.52
C SER A 78 6.64 2.41 -2.59
N TYR A 79 7.48 1.38 -2.77
CA TYR A 79 8.67 1.20 -1.95
C TYR A 79 9.59 2.44 -2.00
N SER A 80 9.93 2.92 -3.19
CA SER A 80 10.78 4.13 -3.34
C SER A 80 10.05 5.43 -2.98
N GLY A 81 8.73 5.45 -3.08
CA GLY A 81 7.92 6.65 -2.99
C GLY A 81 8.09 7.63 -4.16
N ASN A 82 8.70 7.17 -5.27
CA ASN A 82 8.96 7.99 -6.46
C ASN A 82 8.43 7.36 -7.76
N THR A 83 7.64 6.31 -7.67
CA THR A 83 7.02 5.65 -8.83
C THR A 83 6.03 6.62 -9.48
N GLU A 84 6.25 6.97 -10.73
CA GLU A 84 5.47 8.01 -11.43
C GLU A 84 3.98 7.66 -11.52
N GLU A 85 3.66 6.41 -11.83
CA GLU A 85 2.29 5.91 -11.91
C GLU A 85 1.57 6.09 -10.56
N THR A 86 2.22 5.68 -9.47
CA THR A 86 1.65 5.78 -8.12
C THR A 86 1.47 7.24 -7.70
N LEU A 87 2.40 8.12 -8.06
CA LEU A 87 2.31 9.56 -7.76
C LEU A 87 1.17 10.22 -8.55
N SER A 88 1.04 9.89 -9.84
CA SER A 88 -0.06 10.40 -10.67
C SER A 88 -1.41 9.90 -10.17
N TYR A 89 -1.48 8.61 -9.83
CA TYR A 89 -2.69 8.02 -9.24
C TYR A 89 -3.07 8.70 -7.92
N TYR A 90 -2.08 8.99 -7.07
CA TYR A 90 -2.28 9.74 -5.83
C TYR A 90 -2.91 11.12 -6.09
N ASP A 91 -2.34 11.89 -7.02
CA ASP A 91 -2.80 13.25 -7.33
C ASP A 91 -4.25 13.30 -7.83
N TYR A 92 -4.71 12.20 -8.41
CA TYR A 92 -6.10 12.05 -8.85
C TYR A 92 -7.02 11.53 -7.73
N ALA A 93 -6.67 10.39 -7.14
CA ALA A 93 -7.56 9.66 -6.25
C ALA A 93 -7.72 10.30 -4.87
N SER A 94 -6.68 10.98 -4.35
CA SER A 94 -6.73 11.67 -3.06
C SER A 94 -7.73 12.82 -2.98
N ARG A 95 -8.29 13.23 -4.11
CA ARG A 95 -9.34 14.27 -4.19
C ARG A 95 -10.75 13.70 -4.21
N LEU A 96 -10.88 12.38 -4.33
CA LEU A 96 -12.16 11.69 -4.49
C LEU A 96 -12.61 10.97 -3.22
N THR A 97 -11.67 10.68 -2.32
CA THR A 97 -11.96 10.03 -1.04
C THR A 97 -10.96 10.47 0.02
N ASP A 98 -11.45 10.66 1.24
CA ASP A 98 -10.61 10.90 2.43
C ASP A 98 -10.13 9.58 3.05
N HIS A 99 -10.71 8.44 2.63
CA HIS A 99 -10.35 7.11 3.09
C HIS A 99 -9.13 6.60 2.33
N SER A 100 -7.93 7.02 2.77
CA SER A 100 -6.71 6.58 2.11
C SER A 100 -5.49 6.54 3.03
N MET A 101 -4.49 5.76 2.61
CA MET A 101 -3.19 5.69 3.28
C MET A 101 -2.05 5.48 2.30
N VAL A 102 -0.84 5.73 2.76
CA VAL A 102 0.40 5.55 2.01
C VAL A 102 1.28 4.49 2.68
N ILE A 103 1.84 3.57 1.87
CA ILE A 103 2.86 2.60 2.29
C ILE A 103 4.12 2.85 1.47
N THR A 104 5.21 3.27 2.12
CA THR A 104 6.45 3.67 1.42
C THR A 104 7.66 3.68 2.35
N THR A 105 8.88 3.74 1.80
CA THR A 105 10.09 4.05 2.58
C THR A 105 10.37 5.54 2.68
N GLY A 106 9.73 6.38 1.86
CA GLY A 106 10.02 7.82 1.77
C GLY A 106 9.60 8.44 0.45
N GLY A 107 10.50 9.23 -0.14
CA GLY A 107 10.31 9.85 -1.44
C GLY A 107 9.24 10.94 -1.50
N LYS A 108 8.79 11.25 -2.72
CA LYS A 108 7.77 12.26 -2.98
C LYS A 108 6.41 11.86 -2.39
N LEU A 109 6.11 10.56 -2.41
CA LEU A 109 4.84 10.04 -1.90
C LEU A 109 4.68 10.30 -0.40
N LEU A 110 5.75 10.10 0.40
CA LEU A 110 5.73 10.43 1.83
C LEU A 110 5.56 11.93 2.07
N LYS A 111 6.22 12.77 1.26
CA LYS A 111 6.09 14.23 1.37
C LYS A 111 4.64 14.67 1.13
N LYS A 112 3.98 14.12 0.10
CA LYS A 112 2.58 14.38 -0.20
C LYS A 112 1.67 13.92 0.95
N ALA A 113 1.83 12.69 1.43
CA ALA A 113 1.05 12.16 2.54
C ALA A 113 1.13 13.05 3.80
N LYS A 114 2.35 13.53 4.13
CA LYS A 114 2.54 14.45 5.27
C LYS A 114 1.88 15.81 5.04
N SER A 115 2.00 16.37 3.84
CA SER A 115 1.38 17.64 3.46
C SER A 115 -0.14 17.57 3.58
N ASP A 116 -0.72 16.48 3.10
CA ASP A 116 -2.16 16.26 3.03
C ASP A 116 -2.71 15.62 4.32
N LYS A 117 -1.84 15.38 5.32
CA LYS A 117 -2.17 14.76 6.62
C LYS A 117 -2.80 13.38 6.52
N LEU A 118 -2.45 12.64 5.46
CA LEU A 118 -2.88 11.27 5.31
C LEU A 118 -2.11 10.32 6.23
N LYS A 119 -2.75 9.22 6.62
CA LYS A 119 -2.10 8.13 7.31
C LYS A 119 -1.01 7.53 6.41
N PHE A 120 0.12 7.17 7.00
CA PHE A 120 1.19 6.49 6.27
C PHE A 120 1.88 5.46 7.16
N GLN A 121 2.35 4.40 6.52
CA GLN A 121 3.21 3.38 7.13
C GLN A 121 4.57 3.38 6.44
N LEU A 122 5.62 3.51 7.23
CA LEU A 122 6.99 3.44 6.73
C LEU A 122 7.45 1.98 6.61
N LEU A 123 8.09 1.68 5.49
CA LEU A 123 8.80 0.43 5.24
C LEU A 123 10.29 0.59 5.56
N PRO A 124 10.98 -0.49 5.97
CA PRO A 124 12.43 -0.48 6.14
C PRO A 124 13.15 -0.13 4.84
N LYS A 125 14.18 0.72 4.93
CA LYS A 125 15.04 1.11 3.81
C LYS A 125 16.16 0.11 3.57
N GLY A 126 16.80 0.20 2.40
CA GLY A 126 18.02 -0.54 2.08
C GLY A 126 17.79 -1.91 1.43
N TYR A 127 16.57 -2.25 1.12
CA TYR A 127 16.24 -3.49 0.41
C TYR A 127 16.01 -3.24 -1.08
N PRO A 128 16.39 -4.19 -1.97
CA PRO A 128 15.92 -4.15 -3.34
C PRO A 128 14.39 -4.17 -3.37
N PRO A 129 13.71 -3.37 -4.21
CA PRO A 129 12.25 -3.27 -4.21
C PRO A 129 11.52 -4.61 -4.34
N ARG A 130 12.06 -5.54 -5.14
CA ARG A 130 11.50 -6.90 -5.29
C ARG A 130 11.61 -7.76 -4.03
N SER A 131 12.63 -7.50 -3.21
CA SER A 131 12.84 -8.21 -1.94
C SER A 131 12.02 -7.63 -0.79
N ALA A 132 11.43 -6.45 -0.98
CA ALA A 132 10.62 -5.75 0.01
C ALA A 132 9.15 -6.20 0.02
N LEU A 133 8.77 -7.15 -0.82
CA LEU A 133 7.41 -7.68 -0.93
C LEU A 133 6.84 -8.11 0.43
N GLY A 134 7.64 -8.79 1.25
CA GLY A 134 7.21 -9.28 2.57
C GLY A 134 6.77 -8.17 3.52
N PHE A 135 7.45 -7.03 3.49
CA PHE A 135 7.08 -5.87 4.30
C PHE A 135 5.73 -5.28 3.89
N SER A 136 5.54 -5.02 2.59
CA SER A 136 4.29 -4.48 2.07
C SER A 136 3.12 -5.45 2.30
N LEU A 137 3.34 -6.75 2.07
CA LEU A 137 2.33 -7.77 2.26
C LEU A 137 1.88 -7.88 3.72
N ALA A 138 2.83 -7.86 4.66
CA ALA A 138 2.52 -7.92 6.09
C ALA A 138 1.63 -6.75 6.54
N ILE A 139 1.96 -5.53 6.10
CA ILE A 139 1.16 -4.35 6.42
C ILE A 139 -0.24 -4.46 5.80
N LEU A 140 -0.33 -4.86 4.52
CA LEU A 140 -1.62 -5.05 3.85
C LEU A 140 -2.49 -6.09 4.58
N ILE A 141 -1.93 -7.22 5.02
CA ILE A 141 -2.66 -8.22 5.81
C ILE A 141 -3.08 -7.67 7.17
N SER A 142 -2.26 -6.81 7.79
CA SER A 142 -2.54 -6.26 9.13
C SER A 142 -3.69 -5.24 9.14
N ILE A 143 -4.06 -4.71 7.97
CA ILE A 143 -5.18 -3.79 7.79
C ILE A 143 -6.53 -4.52 7.97
N PHE A 144 -6.57 -5.80 7.67
CA PHE A 144 -7.75 -6.67 7.74
C PHE A 144 -7.67 -7.70 8.85
#